data_c4a411fc64c1b28516e7e9f25b5d3056
#
_entry.id   c4a411fc64c1b28516e7e9f25b5d3056
#
_cell.length_a   1.000
_cell.length_b   1.000
_cell.length_c   1.000
_cell.angle_alpha   90.00
_cell.angle_beta   90.00
_cell.angle_gamma   90.00
#
_symmetry.space_group_name_H-M   'P 1'
#
loop_
_entity.id
_entity.type
_entity.pdbx_description
1 polymer ?
#
loop_
_entity_poly.entity_id
_entity_poly.type
_entity_poly.pdbx_seq_one_letter_code
_entity_poly.pdbx_strand_id
1 'polypeptide(L)'
;MRIVLLGAPGAGKGTQAQFIMEKHGIPQISTGDMLRAAIKAGTELGLKAKAVMDAGQLVSDDIIIGLVKERIAQPDCANGFLLDGFPRTIPQAQAMKDAGVVVDFVLEFDVPDEEIVKRMSGRRVHSGSGRTYHVVFNPPKVEGKDDVTGEDLVIRADDEETTVRKRLDVYHQQTAPLIGFYGKEAEVGNTRYVKIDGTQPVDLVSKQLASILG
;
A
#
# COMPACT_ATOMS: atom_id res chain seq x y z
N MET A 1 7.23 -16.12 -1.04
CA MET A 1 6.23 -15.55 -0.11
C MET A 1 5.49 -14.43 -0.84
N ARG A 2 4.15 -14.47 -0.85
CA ARG A 2 3.28 -13.47 -1.52
C ARG A 2 2.37 -12.85 -0.47
N ILE A 3 2.47 -11.53 -0.29
CA ILE A 3 1.83 -10.81 0.81
C ILE A 3 0.93 -9.71 0.23
N VAL A 4 -0.26 -9.56 0.80
CA VAL A 4 -1.16 -8.41 0.56
C VAL A 4 -1.20 -7.57 1.82
N LEU A 5 -0.95 -6.27 1.69
CA LEU A 5 -1.17 -5.29 2.75
C LEU A 5 -2.54 -4.64 2.57
N LEU A 6 -3.41 -4.83 3.55
CA LEU A 6 -4.76 -4.29 3.57
C LEU A 6 -4.87 -3.23 4.67
N GLY A 7 -5.61 -2.16 4.42
CA GLY A 7 -5.82 -1.08 5.39
C GLY A 7 -5.98 0.28 4.72
N ALA A 8 -6.51 1.23 5.48
CA ALA A 8 -6.78 2.59 5.02
C ALA A 8 -5.52 3.32 4.51
N PRO A 9 -5.67 4.34 3.65
CA PRO A 9 -4.55 5.20 3.30
C PRO A 9 -3.97 5.83 4.57
N GLY A 10 -2.64 5.84 4.72
CA GLY A 10 -1.99 6.37 5.93
C GLY A 10 -1.92 5.42 7.13
N ALA A 11 -2.38 4.18 7.02
CA ALA A 11 -2.31 3.18 8.09
C ALA A 11 -0.90 2.65 8.41
N GLY A 12 0.14 3.10 7.69
CA GLY A 12 1.52 2.65 7.91
C GLY A 12 1.98 1.50 7.01
N LYS A 13 1.15 1.06 6.05
CA LYS A 13 1.49 -0.04 5.13
C LYS A 13 2.84 0.16 4.44
N GLY A 14 3.09 1.32 3.84
CA GLY A 14 4.33 1.60 3.11
C GLY A 14 5.58 1.57 4.01
N THR A 15 5.48 2.03 5.26
CA THR A 15 6.57 1.95 6.22
C THR A 15 6.92 0.50 6.57
N GLN A 16 5.90 -0.32 6.81
CA GLN A 16 6.09 -1.73 7.13
C GLN A 16 6.46 -2.58 5.89
N ALA A 17 5.98 -2.19 4.72
CA ALA A 17 6.37 -2.82 3.46
C ALA A 17 7.88 -2.78 3.26
N GLN A 18 8.52 -1.64 3.51
CA GLN A 18 9.95 -1.49 3.37
C GLN A 18 10.71 -2.46 4.30
N PHE A 19 10.28 -2.57 5.56
CA PHE A 19 10.85 -3.51 6.52
C PHE A 19 10.71 -4.97 6.05
N ILE A 20 9.53 -5.36 5.54
CA ILE A 20 9.28 -6.71 5.02
C ILE A 20 10.16 -7.01 3.81
N MET A 21 10.26 -6.06 2.87
CA MET A 21 11.11 -6.20 1.68
C MET A 21 12.57 -6.48 2.03
N GLU A 22 13.12 -5.67 2.92
CA GLU A 22 14.52 -5.78 3.35
C GLU A 22 14.78 -7.12 4.03
N LYS A 23 13.84 -7.58 4.87
CA LYS A 23 13.99 -8.83 5.61
C LYS A 23 13.84 -10.08 4.73
N HIS A 24 12.91 -10.07 3.79
CA HIS A 24 12.55 -11.27 3.02
C HIS A 24 13.04 -11.27 1.58
N GLY A 25 13.68 -10.19 1.11
CA GLY A 25 14.23 -10.09 -0.24
C GLY A 25 13.17 -10.17 -1.34
N ILE A 26 11.96 -9.68 -1.09
CA ILE A 26 10.86 -9.66 -2.07
C ILE A 26 10.54 -8.23 -2.48
N PRO A 27 10.18 -7.96 -3.76
CA PRO A 27 9.84 -6.61 -4.21
C PRO A 27 8.47 -6.17 -3.69
N GLN A 28 8.34 -4.85 -3.42
CA GLN A 28 7.07 -4.18 -3.20
C GLN A 28 6.46 -3.78 -4.55
N ILE A 29 5.18 -4.04 -4.70
CA ILE A 29 4.36 -3.58 -5.82
C ILE A 29 3.32 -2.62 -5.26
N SER A 30 3.58 -1.32 -5.42
CA SER A 30 2.67 -0.24 -5.03
C SER A 30 1.98 0.31 -6.26
N THR A 31 0.70 0.04 -6.42
CA THR A 31 -0.08 0.56 -7.56
C THR A 31 -0.15 2.07 -7.56
N GLY A 32 -0.22 2.70 -6.40
CA GLY A 32 -0.18 4.15 -6.27
C GLY A 32 1.14 4.75 -6.77
N ASP A 33 2.28 4.11 -6.47
CA ASP A 33 3.59 4.59 -6.92
C ASP A 33 3.80 4.33 -8.42
N MET A 34 3.31 3.20 -8.94
CA MET A 34 3.31 2.93 -10.38
C MET A 34 2.53 4.00 -11.16
N LEU A 35 1.34 4.37 -10.68
CA LEU A 35 0.53 5.42 -11.30
C LEU A 35 1.18 6.80 -11.19
N ARG A 36 1.76 7.14 -10.04
CA ARG A 36 2.51 8.40 -9.87
C ARG A 36 3.74 8.48 -10.78
N ALA A 37 4.45 7.38 -10.98
CA ALA A 37 5.55 7.31 -11.94
C ALA A 37 5.05 7.55 -13.37
N ALA A 38 3.92 6.97 -13.76
CA ALA A 38 3.28 7.20 -15.06
C ALA A 38 2.85 8.66 -15.25
N ILE A 39 2.32 9.30 -14.21
CA ILE A 39 1.97 10.74 -14.22
C ILE A 39 3.22 11.58 -14.44
N LYS A 40 4.29 11.30 -13.70
CA LYS A 40 5.57 12.04 -13.82
C LYS A 40 6.19 11.89 -15.21
N ALA A 41 6.09 10.70 -15.81
CA ALA A 41 6.57 10.42 -17.16
C ALA A 41 5.66 10.99 -18.26
N GLY A 42 4.48 11.52 -17.94
CA GLY A 42 3.53 12.10 -18.89
C GLY A 42 2.92 11.06 -19.85
N THR A 43 2.85 9.80 -19.45
CA THR A 43 2.24 8.74 -20.28
C THR A 43 0.72 8.95 -20.41
N GLU A 44 0.10 8.36 -21.44
CA GLU A 44 -1.35 8.41 -21.61
C GLU A 44 -2.10 7.88 -20.36
N LEU A 45 -1.61 6.79 -19.78
CA LEU A 45 -2.12 6.26 -18.52
C LEU A 45 -1.98 7.26 -17.38
N GLY A 46 -0.81 7.92 -17.26
CA GLY A 46 -0.55 8.92 -16.24
C GLY A 46 -1.49 10.11 -16.34
N LEU A 47 -1.74 10.62 -17.54
CA LEU A 47 -2.66 11.73 -17.77
C LEU A 47 -4.10 11.36 -17.36
N LYS A 48 -4.57 10.16 -17.70
CA LYS A 48 -5.90 9.66 -17.31
C LYS A 48 -6.00 9.43 -15.79
N ALA A 49 -4.96 8.87 -15.19
CA ALA A 49 -4.95 8.54 -13.76
C ALA A 49 -4.89 9.79 -12.87
N LYS A 50 -4.22 10.85 -13.31
CA LYS A 50 -3.98 12.05 -12.50
C LYS A 50 -5.26 12.66 -11.93
N ALA A 51 -6.24 12.96 -12.76
CA ALA A 51 -7.51 13.58 -12.33
C ALA A 51 -8.27 12.70 -11.32
N VAL A 52 -8.26 11.39 -11.53
CA VAL A 52 -8.92 10.40 -10.66
C VAL A 52 -8.24 10.36 -9.29
N MET A 53 -6.89 10.31 -9.28
CA MET A 53 -6.11 10.25 -8.04
C MET A 53 -6.18 11.57 -7.25
N ASP A 54 -6.11 12.72 -7.92
CA ASP A 54 -6.22 14.03 -7.30
C ASP A 54 -7.61 14.22 -6.64
N ALA A 55 -8.65 13.58 -7.18
CA ALA A 55 -9.99 13.55 -6.60
C ALA A 55 -10.15 12.53 -5.46
N GLY A 56 -9.11 11.76 -5.13
CA GLY A 56 -9.14 10.72 -4.09
C GLY A 56 -9.89 9.45 -4.51
N GLN A 57 -10.16 9.28 -5.81
CA GLN A 57 -10.86 8.12 -6.38
C GLN A 57 -9.89 7.01 -6.80
N LEU A 58 -10.41 5.81 -7.07
CA LEU A 58 -9.66 4.69 -7.62
C LEU A 58 -9.66 4.72 -9.15
N VAL A 59 -8.52 4.41 -9.75
CA VAL A 59 -8.43 4.12 -11.19
C VAL A 59 -9.17 2.81 -11.48
N SER A 60 -9.74 2.68 -12.69
CA SER A 60 -10.57 1.53 -13.06
C SER A 60 -9.89 0.19 -12.84
N ASP A 61 -10.68 -0.81 -12.44
CA ASP A 61 -10.19 -2.15 -12.12
C ASP A 61 -9.40 -2.78 -13.28
N ASP A 62 -9.90 -2.67 -14.51
CA ASP A 62 -9.24 -3.26 -15.70
C ASP A 62 -7.82 -2.74 -15.89
N ILE A 63 -7.61 -1.44 -15.72
CA ILE A 63 -6.31 -0.82 -15.85
C ILE A 63 -5.37 -1.33 -14.75
N ILE A 64 -5.84 -1.33 -13.50
CA ILE A 64 -5.03 -1.75 -12.36
C ILE A 64 -4.71 -3.25 -12.42
N ILE A 65 -5.67 -4.08 -12.77
CA ILE A 65 -5.47 -5.53 -12.93
C ILE A 65 -4.42 -5.80 -14.01
N GLY A 66 -4.50 -5.11 -15.15
CA GLY A 66 -3.52 -5.23 -16.23
C GLY A 66 -2.11 -4.87 -15.76
N LEU A 67 -1.94 -3.73 -15.11
CA LEU A 67 -0.66 -3.27 -14.56
C LEU A 67 -0.06 -4.26 -13.57
N VAL A 68 -0.86 -4.79 -12.65
CA VAL A 68 -0.38 -5.73 -11.64
C VAL A 68 0.01 -7.07 -12.28
N LYS A 69 -0.80 -7.60 -13.20
CA LYS A 69 -0.48 -8.83 -13.93
C LYS A 69 0.86 -8.74 -14.67
N GLU A 70 1.11 -7.63 -15.34
CA GLU A 70 2.37 -7.38 -16.03
C GLU A 70 3.53 -7.29 -15.02
N ARG A 71 3.33 -6.60 -13.91
CA ARG A 71 4.38 -6.41 -12.90
C ARG A 71 4.76 -7.69 -12.17
N ILE A 72 3.80 -8.52 -11.77
CA ILE A 72 4.10 -9.78 -11.05
C ILE A 72 4.74 -10.84 -11.94
N ALA A 73 4.66 -10.69 -13.26
CA ALA A 73 5.33 -11.56 -14.23
C ALA A 73 6.84 -11.25 -14.40
N GLN A 74 7.33 -10.15 -13.81
CA GLN A 74 8.74 -9.79 -13.89
C GLN A 74 9.63 -10.77 -13.11
N PRO A 75 10.89 -11.00 -13.54
CA PRO A 75 11.78 -11.98 -12.92
C PRO A 75 12.04 -11.77 -11.43
N ASP A 76 12.06 -10.52 -10.96
CA ASP A 76 12.26 -10.19 -9.55
C ASP A 76 11.12 -10.63 -8.63
N CYS A 77 9.96 -10.96 -9.19
CA CYS A 77 8.80 -11.47 -8.48
C CYS A 77 8.76 -13.02 -8.37
N ALA A 78 9.73 -13.71 -8.94
CA ALA A 78 9.74 -15.19 -8.99
C ALA A 78 9.70 -15.83 -7.59
N ASN A 79 10.40 -15.25 -6.61
CA ASN A 79 10.47 -15.74 -5.23
C ASN A 79 9.34 -15.20 -4.33
N GLY A 80 8.47 -14.39 -4.87
CA GLY A 80 7.37 -13.75 -4.17
C GLY A 80 7.37 -12.23 -4.33
N PHE A 81 6.38 -11.60 -3.71
CA PHE A 81 6.19 -10.15 -3.78
C PHE A 81 5.25 -9.67 -2.66
N LEU A 82 5.28 -8.37 -2.42
CA LEU A 82 4.39 -7.69 -1.51
C LEU A 82 3.53 -6.70 -2.29
N LEU A 83 2.21 -6.84 -2.19
CA LEU A 83 1.24 -5.94 -2.80
C LEU A 83 0.82 -4.85 -1.80
N ASP A 84 1.06 -3.60 -2.14
CA ASP A 84 0.64 -2.42 -1.38
C ASP A 84 -0.31 -1.56 -2.22
N GLY A 85 -1.53 -1.41 -1.72
CA GLY A 85 -2.58 -0.68 -2.43
C GLY A 85 -3.22 -1.47 -3.57
N PHE A 86 -3.09 -2.78 -3.57
CA PHE A 86 -3.80 -3.72 -4.43
C PHE A 86 -3.93 -5.09 -3.72
N PRO A 87 -5.07 -5.79 -3.81
CA PRO A 87 -6.31 -5.29 -4.41
C PRO A 87 -6.96 -4.19 -3.54
N ARG A 88 -7.78 -3.34 -4.16
CA ARG A 88 -8.61 -2.33 -3.47
C ARG A 88 -10.09 -2.56 -3.64
N THR A 89 -10.49 -3.50 -4.50
CA THR A 89 -11.88 -3.86 -4.77
C THR A 89 -12.04 -5.36 -4.85
N ILE A 90 -13.27 -5.85 -4.64
CA ILE A 90 -13.59 -7.28 -4.80
C ILE A 90 -13.27 -7.79 -6.22
N PRO A 91 -13.62 -7.08 -7.31
CA PRO A 91 -13.23 -7.50 -8.67
C PRO A 91 -11.72 -7.67 -8.85
N GLN A 92 -10.90 -6.81 -8.25
CA GLN A 92 -9.44 -6.92 -8.29
C GLN A 92 -8.95 -8.18 -7.55
N ALA A 93 -9.48 -8.46 -6.36
CA ALA A 93 -9.14 -9.66 -5.60
C ALA A 93 -9.56 -10.94 -6.33
N GLN A 94 -10.77 -10.93 -6.92
CA GLN A 94 -11.28 -12.05 -7.70
C GLN A 94 -10.43 -12.30 -8.96
N ALA A 95 -10.01 -11.25 -9.66
CA ALA A 95 -9.15 -11.36 -10.83
C ALA A 95 -7.78 -11.99 -10.51
N MET A 96 -7.22 -11.73 -9.33
CA MET A 96 -6.00 -12.43 -8.86
C MET A 96 -6.26 -13.91 -8.64
N LYS A 97 -7.36 -14.23 -7.95
CA LYS A 97 -7.75 -15.62 -7.67
C LYS A 97 -7.97 -16.40 -8.96
N ASP A 98 -8.69 -15.83 -9.93
CA ASP A 98 -8.97 -16.42 -11.24
C ASP A 98 -7.69 -16.62 -12.08
N ALA A 99 -6.70 -15.75 -11.88
CA ALA A 99 -5.38 -15.89 -12.50
C ALA A 99 -4.46 -16.90 -11.78
N GLY A 100 -4.95 -17.60 -10.75
CA GLY A 100 -4.19 -18.59 -10.00
C GLY A 100 -3.09 -18.01 -9.10
N VAL A 101 -3.17 -16.71 -8.79
CA VAL A 101 -2.21 -16.06 -7.88
C VAL A 101 -2.57 -16.41 -6.44
N VAL A 102 -1.76 -17.28 -5.83
CA VAL A 102 -1.90 -17.63 -4.42
C VAL A 102 -1.31 -16.52 -3.56
N VAL A 103 -2.03 -16.10 -2.54
CA VAL A 103 -1.60 -15.14 -1.51
C VAL A 103 -1.34 -15.90 -0.22
N ASP A 104 -0.09 -15.88 0.28
CA ASP A 104 0.28 -16.61 1.49
C ASP A 104 -0.21 -15.88 2.75
N PHE A 105 -0.08 -14.54 2.78
CA PHE A 105 -0.48 -13.70 3.90
C PHE A 105 -1.29 -12.50 3.46
N VAL A 106 -2.32 -12.21 4.21
CA VAL A 106 -3.04 -10.92 4.17
C VAL A 106 -2.86 -10.25 5.53
N LEU A 107 -2.20 -9.08 5.53
CA LEU A 107 -1.90 -8.31 6.73
C LEU A 107 -2.80 -7.07 6.74
N GLU A 108 -3.82 -7.07 7.59
CA GLU A 108 -4.72 -5.93 7.78
C GLU A 108 -4.15 -4.97 8.83
N PHE A 109 -3.93 -3.72 8.44
CA PHE A 109 -3.56 -2.64 9.35
C PHE A 109 -4.81 -1.88 9.77
N ASP A 110 -5.25 -2.11 11.00
CA ASP A 110 -6.43 -1.48 11.56
C ASP A 110 -6.03 -0.17 12.27
N VAL A 111 -6.55 0.95 11.76
CA VAL A 111 -6.29 2.29 12.31
C VAL A 111 -7.58 3.12 12.19
N PRO A 112 -8.04 3.77 13.28
CA PRO A 112 -9.21 4.63 13.23
C PRO A 112 -9.04 5.83 12.29
N ASP A 113 -10.12 6.26 11.64
CA ASP A 113 -10.11 7.34 10.64
C ASP A 113 -9.52 8.65 11.16
N GLU A 114 -9.86 9.06 12.38
CA GLU A 114 -9.33 10.30 12.96
C GLU A 114 -7.81 10.24 13.19
N GLU A 115 -7.29 9.05 13.48
CA GLU A 115 -5.85 8.84 13.57
C GLU A 115 -5.19 8.90 12.18
N ILE A 116 -5.87 8.38 11.15
CA ILE A 116 -5.42 8.50 9.76
C ILE A 116 -5.30 9.95 9.33
N VAL A 117 -6.33 10.77 9.59
CA VAL A 117 -6.33 12.20 9.24
C VAL A 117 -5.13 12.91 9.88
N LYS A 118 -4.87 12.66 11.17
CA LYS A 118 -3.70 13.22 11.87
C LYS A 118 -2.38 12.77 11.24
N ARG A 119 -2.24 11.50 10.89
CA ARG A 119 -1.01 10.96 10.30
C ARG A 119 -0.74 11.50 8.90
N MET A 120 -1.77 11.66 8.09
CA MET A 120 -1.60 12.10 6.70
C MET A 120 -1.01 13.51 6.59
N SER A 121 -1.35 14.41 7.50
CA SER A 121 -0.77 15.77 7.54
C SER A 121 0.74 15.78 7.79
N GLY A 122 1.24 14.78 8.53
CA GLY A 122 2.67 14.63 8.85
C GLY A 122 3.46 13.76 7.88
N ARG A 123 2.81 13.16 6.87
CA ARG A 123 3.50 12.29 5.92
C ARG A 123 4.45 13.05 5.01
N ARG A 124 5.62 12.46 4.77
CA ARG A 124 6.63 12.92 3.81
C ARG A 124 7.05 11.73 2.95
N VAL A 125 7.34 11.97 1.68
CA VAL A 125 7.64 10.91 0.72
C VAL A 125 8.82 11.29 -0.14
N HIS A 126 9.73 10.36 -0.37
CA HIS A 126 10.77 10.48 -1.38
C HIS A 126 10.22 10.11 -2.75
N SER A 127 10.17 11.07 -3.68
CA SER A 127 9.53 10.91 -4.99
C SER A 127 10.19 9.86 -5.88
N GLY A 128 11.49 9.61 -5.69
CA GLY A 128 12.25 8.68 -6.53
C GLY A 128 12.01 7.20 -6.18
N SER A 129 11.88 6.89 -4.87
CA SER A 129 11.77 5.51 -4.38
C SER A 129 10.43 5.15 -3.77
N GLY A 130 9.55 6.14 -3.49
CA GLY A 130 8.32 5.92 -2.75
C GLY A 130 8.49 5.72 -1.24
N ARG A 131 9.73 5.78 -0.70
CA ARG A 131 9.96 5.69 0.75
C ARG A 131 9.16 6.72 1.51
N THR A 132 8.57 6.27 2.62
CA THR A 132 7.62 7.06 3.40
C THR A 132 8.19 7.37 4.79
N TYR A 133 8.08 8.62 5.18
CA TYR A 133 8.46 9.14 6.49
C TYR A 133 7.27 9.83 7.13
N HIS A 134 7.37 10.09 8.42
CA HIS A 134 6.40 10.91 9.15
C HIS A 134 7.14 11.82 10.12
N VAL A 135 6.77 13.10 10.14
CA VAL A 135 7.47 14.13 10.96
C VAL A 135 7.52 13.81 12.45
N VAL A 136 6.62 12.96 12.96
CA VAL A 136 6.56 12.57 14.38
C VAL A 136 6.81 11.07 14.58
N PHE A 137 6.12 10.21 13.82
CA PHE A 137 6.09 8.76 14.09
C PHE A 137 7.23 7.98 13.43
N ASN A 138 7.79 8.51 12.35
CA ASN A 138 8.91 7.91 11.61
C ASN A 138 9.74 9.03 10.95
N PRO A 139 10.40 9.89 11.74
CA PRO A 139 11.12 11.03 11.21
C PRO A 139 12.37 10.57 10.44
N PRO A 140 12.74 11.27 9.35
CA PRO A 140 14.03 11.05 8.71
C PRO A 140 15.18 11.50 9.63
N LYS A 141 16.38 10.97 9.40
CA LYS A 141 17.60 11.34 10.14
C LYS A 141 17.94 12.84 10.02
N VAL A 142 17.70 13.38 8.83
CA VAL A 142 17.83 14.80 8.54
C VAL A 142 16.46 15.32 8.12
N GLU A 143 15.97 16.36 8.78
CA GLU A 143 14.64 16.91 8.51
C GLU A 143 14.48 17.25 7.01
N GLY A 144 13.38 16.78 6.42
CA GLY A 144 13.04 17.01 5.02
C GLY A 144 13.89 16.25 4.00
N LYS A 145 14.77 15.35 4.41
CA LYS A 145 15.66 14.59 3.53
C LYS A 145 15.41 13.07 3.60
N ASP A 146 15.56 12.42 2.45
CA ASP A 146 15.54 10.96 2.37
C ASP A 146 16.81 10.34 2.97
N ASP A 147 16.65 9.36 3.85
CA ASP A 147 17.77 8.75 4.59
C ASP A 147 18.79 8.00 3.73
N VAL A 148 18.40 7.62 2.52
CA VAL A 148 19.23 6.81 1.61
C VAL A 148 19.90 7.67 0.56
N THR A 149 19.17 8.60 -0.06
CA THR A 149 19.68 9.42 -1.18
C THR A 149 20.08 10.82 -0.75
N GLY A 150 19.58 11.33 0.38
CA GLY A 150 19.74 12.72 0.80
C GLY A 150 18.90 13.71 0.00
N GLU A 151 18.05 13.26 -0.92
CA GLU A 151 17.15 14.08 -1.71
C GLU A 151 15.99 14.62 -0.87
N ASP A 152 15.32 15.66 -1.37
CA ASP A 152 14.20 16.29 -0.67
C ASP A 152 12.97 15.38 -0.59
N LEU A 153 12.34 15.39 0.58
CA LEU A 153 11.04 14.78 0.79
C LEU A 153 9.93 15.76 0.41
N VAL A 154 8.85 15.23 -0.16
CA VAL A 154 7.70 16.01 -0.61
C VAL A 154 6.43 15.64 0.16
N ILE A 155 5.49 16.56 0.21
CA ILE A 155 4.11 16.31 0.62
C ILE A 155 3.34 15.91 -0.64
N ARG A 156 2.57 14.83 -0.58
CA ARG A 156 1.73 14.40 -1.70
C ARG A 156 0.52 15.32 -1.83
N ALA A 157 0.12 15.65 -3.06
CA ALA A 157 -1.05 16.46 -3.32
C ALA A 157 -2.36 15.84 -2.77
N ASP A 158 -2.44 14.50 -2.71
CA ASP A 158 -3.57 13.75 -2.19
C ASP A 158 -3.57 13.58 -0.65
N ASP A 159 -2.69 14.30 0.07
CA ASP A 159 -2.62 14.31 1.54
C ASP A 159 -3.31 15.53 2.18
N GLU A 160 -3.96 16.38 1.41
CA GLU A 160 -4.86 17.39 1.96
C GLU A 160 -6.05 16.75 2.69
N GLU A 161 -6.47 17.32 3.81
CA GLU A 161 -7.49 16.73 4.70
C GLU A 161 -8.78 16.38 3.95
N THR A 162 -9.27 17.28 3.10
CA THR A 162 -10.48 17.04 2.30
C THR A 162 -10.35 15.84 1.38
N THR A 163 -9.19 15.67 0.77
CA THR A 163 -8.88 14.53 -0.10
C THR A 163 -8.69 13.26 0.71
N VAL A 164 -8.04 13.35 1.87
CA VAL A 164 -7.88 12.20 2.80
C VAL A 164 -9.24 11.66 3.24
N ARG A 165 -10.18 12.53 3.62
CA ARG A 165 -11.54 12.10 4.01
C ARG A 165 -12.28 11.41 2.86
N LYS A 166 -12.18 11.93 1.63
CA LYS A 166 -12.73 11.25 0.45
C LYS A 166 -12.09 9.88 0.19
N ARG A 167 -10.79 9.76 0.38
CA ARG A 167 -10.08 8.49 0.27
C ARG A 167 -10.51 7.49 1.33
N LEU A 168 -10.82 7.93 2.55
CA LEU A 168 -11.39 7.10 3.61
C LEU A 168 -12.80 6.63 3.24
N ASP A 169 -13.65 7.50 2.71
CA ASP A 169 -14.99 7.11 2.23
C ASP A 169 -14.89 6.04 1.14
N VAL A 170 -14.00 6.22 0.16
CA VAL A 170 -13.74 5.23 -0.90
C VAL A 170 -13.20 3.92 -0.32
N TYR A 171 -12.28 4.01 0.66
CA TYR A 171 -11.77 2.83 1.36
C TYR A 171 -12.89 2.03 2.02
N HIS A 172 -13.76 2.67 2.80
CA HIS A 172 -14.86 2.00 3.48
C HIS A 172 -15.86 1.37 2.52
N GLN A 173 -16.17 2.05 1.41
CA GLN A 173 -17.14 1.58 0.43
C GLN A 173 -16.60 0.45 -0.47
N GLN A 174 -15.35 0.54 -0.91
CA GLN A 174 -14.81 -0.33 -1.97
C GLN A 174 -13.74 -1.30 -1.48
N THR A 175 -12.93 -0.92 -0.49
CA THR A 175 -11.78 -1.70 -0.04
C THR A 175 -12.04 -2.48 1.26
N ALA A 176 -12.71 -1.90 2.22
CA ALA A 176 -13.04 -2.57 3.47
C ALA A 176 -13.82 -3.90 3.28
N PRO A 177 -14.67 -4.09 2.25
CA PRO A 177 -15.28 -5.39 1.96
C PRO A 177 -14.29 -6.52 1.71
N LEU A 178 -13.05 -6.23 1.36
CA LEU A 178 -11.97 -7.22 1.22
C LEU A 178 -11.63 -7.92 2.53
N ILE A 179 -11.89 -7.31 3.68
CA ILE A 179 -11.75 -7.94 5.01
C ILE A 179 -12.58 -9.22 5.05
N GLY A 180 -13.85 -9.12 4.67
CA GLY A 180 -14.74 -10.29 4.58
C GLY A 180 -14.33 -11.30 3.49
N PHE A 181 -13.86 -10.82 2.34
CA PHE A 181 -13.37 -11.68 1.26
C PHE A 181 -12.18 -12.52 1.72
N TYR A 182 -11.14 -11.90 2.25
CA TYR A 182 -9.94 -12.63 2.69
C TYR A 182 -10.16 -13.39 4.01
N GLY A 183 -11.07 -12.95 4.85
CA GLY A 183 -11.52 -13.74 6.00
C GLY A 183 -12.05 -15.11 5.59
N LYS A 184 -12.92 -15.16 4.57
CA LYS A 184 -13.42 -16.42 4.01
C LYS A 184 -12.33 -17.24 3.34
N GLU A 185 -11.41 -16.64 2.62
CA GLU A 185 -10.26 -17.35 2.04
C GLU A 185 -9.36 -17.97 3.12
N ALA A 186 -9.22 -17.32 4.26
CA ALA A 186 -8.48 -17.85 5.41
C ALA A 186 -9.20 -19.03 6.08
N GLU A 187 -10.53 -18.99 6.21
CA GLU A 187 -11.34 -20.07 6.78
C GLU A 187 -11.20 -21.38 5.98
N VAL A 188 -11.04 -21.28 4.66
CA VAL A 188 -10.83 -22.45 3.79
C VAL A 188 -9.35 -22.80 3.57
N GLY A 189 -8.44 -22.12 4.27
CA GLY A 189 -7.01 -22.43 4.25
C GLY A 189 -6.23 -21.90 3.04
N ASN A 190 -6.81 -21.01 2.24
CA ASN A 190 -6.17 -20.46 1.05
C ASN A 190 -5.13 -19.37 1.36
N THR A 191 -5.25 -18.70 2.50
CA THR A 191 -4.33 -17.64 2.96
C THR A 191 -4.28 -17.57 4.47
N ARG A 192 -3.25 -16.96 5.04
CA ARG A 192 -3.21 -16.61 6.45
C ARG A 192 -3.57 -15.14 6.62
N TYR A 193 -4.72 -14.89 7.22
CA TYR A 193 -5.19 -13.53 7.51
C TYR A 193 -4.77 -13.12 8.92
N VAL A 194 -4.11 -11.94 9.04
CA VAL A 194 -3.68 -11.41 10.33
C VAL A 194 -4.06 -9.94 10.45
N LYS A 195 -4.80 -9.61 11.51
CA LYS A 195 -5.13 -8.24 11.87
C LYS A 195 -4.04 -7.67 12.78
N ILE A 196 -3.59 -6.48 12.45
CA ILE A 196 -2.49 -5.76 13.12
C ILE A 196 -3.05 -4.43 13.62
N ASP A 197 -2.83 -4.13 14.89
CA ASP A 197 -3.10 -2.81 15.44
C ASP A 197 -2.07 -1.81 14.91
N GLY A 198 -2.47 -1.06 13.88
CA GLY A 198 -1.64 -0.05 13.24
C GLY A 198 -1.47 1.23 14.05
N THR A 199 -2.09 1.35 15.25
CA THR A 199 -1.90 2.49 16.15
C THR A 199 -0.62 2.38 16.98
N GLN A 200 -0.06 1.17 17.07
CA GLN A 200 1.17 0.91 17.81
C GLN A 200 2.39 1.60 17.20
N PRO A 201 3.44 1.87 17.98
CA PRO A 201 4.73 2.35 17.47
C PRO A 201 5.29 1.49 16.34
N VAL A 202 5.94 2.14 15.37
CA VAL A 202 6.45 1.49 14.13
C VAL A 202 7.31 0.27 14.44
N ASP A 203 8.22 0.35 15.45
CA ASP A 203 9.12 -0.73 15.85
C ASP A 203 8.39 -1.92 16.47
N LEU A 204 7.31 -1.69 17.20
CA LEU A 204 6.48 -2.75 17.76
C LEU A 204 5.72 -3.50 16.67
N VAL A 205 5.14 -2.77 15.72
CA VAL A 205 4.48 -3.37 14.55
C VAL A 205 5.50 -4.18 13.74
N SER A 206 6.70 -3.65 13.50
CA SER A 206 7.76 -4.37 12.79
C SER A 206 8.18 -5.67 13.50
N LYS A 207 8.30 -5.66 14.82
CA LYS A 207 8.58 -6.88 15.61
C LYS A 207 7.45 -7.90 15.53
N GLN A 208 6.21 -7.46 15.61
CA GLN A 208 5.06 -8.32 15.44
C GLN A 208 5.05 -8.98 14.06
N LEU A 209 5.25 -8.20 12.99
CA LEU A 209 5.37 -8.71 11.62
C LEU A 209 6.51 -9.72 11.46
N ALA A 210 7.67 -9.44 12.06
CA ALA A 210 8.81 -10.36 12.06
C ALA A 210 8.47 -11.71 12.70
N SER A 211 7.66 -11.70 13.76
CA SER A 211 7.20 -12.94 14.42
C SER A 211 6.16 -13.71 13.60
N ILE A 212 5.33 -13.00 12.82
CA ILE A 212 4.26 -13.59 11.99
C ILE A 212 4.83 -14.24 10.73
N LEU A 213 5.79 -13.56 10.11
CA LEU A 213 6.33 -13.93 8.80
C LEU A 213 7.56 -14.86 8.89
N GLY A 214 8.23 -14.91 10.02
CA GLY A 214 9.42 -15.73 10.29
C GLY A 214 10.73 -15.00 10.10
#